data_f223c0ff9d2a3b49c570f2e4782beea3
#
_entry.id   f223c0ff9d2a3b49c570f2e4782beea3
#
_cell.length_a   1.000
_cell.length_b   1.000
_cell.length_c   1.000
_cell.angle_alpha   90.00
_cell.angle_beta   90.00
_cell.angle_gamma   90.00
#
_symmetry.space_group_name_H-M   'P 1'
#
loop_
_entity.id
_entity.type
_entity.pdbx_description
1 polymer ?
#
loop_
_entity_poly.entity_id
_entity_poly.type
_entity_poly.pdbx_seq_one_letter_code
_entity_poly.pdbx_strand_id
1 'polypeptide(L)'
;YLDKKQSIAVAIGVANLTVGGCVCAGKMKNILLIGLGRFGRHIARQLNQMGHEIMAVDINEERVNKVLPFVTNAQIGNSTDAEFLDSLGIGNFDICFVAIGGDFQNSLETTSLLKELGAKLVISRAERDVQEKFLLRNGADKVVYPEKQVAKWASIRYTDDHILDYMEVDASHAIFEVEVPYEWIGKTVGGLDIRRKYDINILAVKNEGEVSIAVSPNTVLIAGSTILVLGDYKAIQKCFHI
;
A
#
# COMPACT_ATOMS: atom_id res chain seq x y z
N TYR A 1 -3.03 3.83 -28.27
CA TYR A 1 -2.16 4.83 -27.60
C TYR A 1 -2.33 4.63 -26.08
N LEU A 2 -1.52 3.76 -25.50
CA LEU A 2 -1.46 3.52 -24.06
C LEU A 2 -0.39 4.47 -23.49
N ASP A 3 -0.86 5.46 -22.73
CA ASP A 3 -0.03 6.49 -22.12
C ASP A 3 0.87 5.92 -21.04
N LYS A 4 2.19 6.08 -21.19
CA LYS A 4 3.25 5.59 -20.29
C LYS A 4 3.40 6.50 -19.06
N LYS A 5 2.35 6.76 -18.31
CA LYS A 5 2.44 7.45 -17.01
C LYS A 5 2.21 6.47 -15.87
N GLN A 6 3.25 5.71 -15.52
CA GLN A 6 3.24 4.95 -14.27
C GLN A 6 3.52 5.91 -13.10
N SER A 7 2.55 6.06 -12.21
CA SER A 7 2.64 6.89 -11.00
C SER A 7 3.70 6.36 -10.02
N ILE A 8 4.41 7.27 -9.32
CA ILE A 8 5.42 6.93 -8.30
C ILE A 8 4.82 6.15 -7.12
N ALA A 9 3.53 6.32 -6.79
CA ALA A 9 2.86 5.50 -5.76
C ALA A 9 2.89 4.01 -6.12
N VAL A 10 2.85 3.67 -7.41
CA VAL A 10 3.06 2.30 -7.90
C VAL A 10 4.54 1.90 -7.77
N ALA A 11 5.46 2.84 -7.91
CA ALA A 11 6.90 2.59 -7.82
C ALA A 11 7.39 2.43 -6.37
N ILE A 12 6.76 3.07 -5.39
CA ILE A 12 7.13 2.96 -3.96
C ILE A 12 6.38 1.80 -3.27
N GLY A 13 5.16 1.47 -3.73
CA GLY A 13 4.35 0.37 -3.18
C GLY A 13 4.47 -0.95 -3.93
N VAL A 14 4.78 -0.92 -5.22
CA VAL A 14 4.89 -2.09 -6.10
C VAL A 14 6.00 -1.81 -7.13
N ALA A 15 7.24 -1.79 -6.68
CA ALA A 15 8.36 -1.71 -7.59
C ALA A 15 8.46 -2.99 -8.43
N ASN A 16 8.09 -2.91 -9.71
CA ASN A 16 8.70 -3.75 -10.71
C ASN A 16 10.17 -3.34 -10.87
N LEU A 17 11.01 -3.77 -9.94
CA LEU A 17 12.46 -3.70 -10.05
C LEU A 17 12.95 -4.81 -10.97
N THR A 18 12.75 -4.65 -12.27
CA THR A 18 13.64 -5.22 -13.27
C THR A 18 14.71 -4.19 -13.61
N VAL A 19 15.62 -3.97 -12.68
CA VAL A 19 16.95 -3.43 -12.97
C VAL A 19 17.93 -4.34 -12.25
N GLY A 20 18.90 -4.85 -12.99
CA GLY A 20 19.80 -5.89 -12.58
C GLY A 20 20.44 -5.69 -11.20
N GLY A 21 20.36 -6.74 -10.38
CA GLY A 21 21.27 -7.03 -9.29
C GLY A 21 21.22 -6.07 -8.11
N CYS A 22 20.34 -6.28 -7.23
CA CYS A 22 20.36 -6.42 -5.78
C CYS A 22 18.90 -6.37 -5.27
N VAL A 23 18.20 -7.45 -5.44
CA VAL A 23 17.04 -7.72 -4.59
C VAL A 23 17.65 -7.82 -3.19
N CYS A 24 17.40 -6.86 -2.31
CA CYS A 24 17.41 -7.16 -0.89
C CYS A 24 16.43 -8.32 -0.75
N ALA A 25 16.96 -9.54 -0.65
CA ALA A 25 16.18 -10.74 -0.48
C ALA A 25 15.49 -10.61 0.88
N GLY A 26 14.34 -9.95 0.89
CA GLY A 26 13.45 -9.96 2.04
C GLY A 26 13.22 -11.43 2.34
N LYS A 27 13.40 -11.84 3.60
CA LYS A 27 13.24 -13.22 4.02
C LYS A 27 11.89 -13.72 3.48
N MET A 28 11.92 -14.78 2.67
CA MET A 28 10.71 -15.47 2.19
C MET A 28 9.81 -15.78 3.40
N LYS A 29 8.54 -15.47 3.31
CA LYS A 29 7.56 -15.66 4.40
C LYS A 29 6.54 -16.70 4.00
N ASN A 30 6.07 -17.44 5.01
CA ASN A 30 4.94 -18.33 4.90
C ASN A 30 3.67 -17.57 5.24
N ILE A 31 2.74 -17.48 4.32
CA ILE A 31 1.55 -16.63 4.44
C ILE A 31 0.30 -17.49 4.29
N LEU A 32 -0.60 -17.39 5.25
CA LEU A 32 -1.95 -17.92 5.15
C LEU A 32 -2.87 -16.81 4.62
N LEU A 33 -3.58 -17.08 3.53
CA LEU A 33 -4.53 -16.15 2.93
C LEU A 33 -5.92 -16.77 2.92
N ILE A 34 -6.83 -16.23 3.71
CA ILE A 34 -8.21 -16.67 3.86
C ILE A 34 -9.16 -15.67 3.19
N GLY A 35 -10.00 -16.20 2.30
CA GLY A 35 -10.93 -15.40 1.51
C GLY A 35 -10.34 -14.98 0.16
N LEU A 36 -10.76 -15.67 -0.90
CA LEU A 36 -10.24 -15.52 -2.26
C LEU A 36 -11.19 -14.74 -3.18
N GLY A 37 -11.89 -13.78 -2.60
CA GLY A 37 -12.66 -12.78 -3.31
C GLY A 37 -11.78 -11.88 -4.18
N ARG A 38 -12.30 -10.78 -4.70
CA ARG A 38 -11.53 -9.84 -5.54
C ARG A 38 -10.25 -9.38 -4.86
N PHE A 39 -10.34 -8.91 -3.62
CA PHE A 39 -9.21 -8.39 -2.86
C PHE A 39 -8.18 -9.48 -2.56
N GLY A 40 -8.60 -10.65 -2.04
CA GLY A 40 -7.69 -11.77 -1.73
C GLY A 40 -6.93 -12.26 -2.95
N ARG A 41 -7.55 -12.34 -4.13
CA ARG A 41 -6.86 -12.72 -5.37
C ARG A 41 -5.81 -11.70 -5.80
N HIS A 42 -6.03 -10.40 -5.59
CA HIS A 42 -5.00 -9.39 -5.84
C HIS A 42 -3.83 -9.55 -4.88
N ILE A 43 -4.10 -9.80 -3.58
CA ILE A 43 -3.06 -10.08 -2.58
C ILE A 43 -2.25 -11.32 -3.00
N ALA A 44 -2.90 -12.44 -3.35
CA ALA A 44 -2.22 -13.66 -3.78
C ALA A 44 -1.21 -13.40 -4.92
N ARG A 45 -1.64 -12.68 -5.95
CA ARG A 45 -0.76 -12.35 -7.09
C ARG A 45 0.43 -11.50 -6.68
N GLN A 46 0.22 -10.48 -5.86
CA GLN A 46 1.30 -9.60 -5.43
C GLN A 46 2.31 -10.34 -4.53
N LEU A 47 1.84 -11.13 -3.58
CA LEU A 47 2.69 -11.91 -2.71
C LEU A 47 3.52 -12.96 -3.49
N ASN A 48 2.92 -13.59 -4.50
CA ASN A 48 3.62 -14.50 -5.40
C ASN A 48 4.74 -13.80 -6.20
N GLN A 49 4.45 -12.61 -6.75
CA GLN A 49 5.46 -11.79 -7.44
C GLN A 49 6.61 -11.38 -6.53
N MET A 50 6.35 -11.23 -5.23
CA MET A 50 7.36 -10.93 -4.21
C MET A 50 8.12 -12.17 -3.75
N GLY A 51 7.77 -13.38 -4.23
CA GLY A 51 8.46 -14.63 -3.91
C GLY A 51 8.12 -15.21 -2.55
N HIS A 52 6.92 -14.95 -2.02
CA HIS A 52 6.45 -15.55 -0.77
C HIS A 52 5.72 -16.88 -1.00
N GLU A 53 5.76 -17.75 0.00
CA GLU A 53 4.96 -18.98 0.03
C GLU A 53 3.55 -18.69 0.55
N ILE A 54 2.54 -19.17 -0.16
CA ILE A 54 1.15 -18.84 0.13
C ILE A 54 0.34 -20.12 0.25
N MET A 55 -0.30 -20.31 1.42
CA MET A 55 -1.41 -21.22 1.61
C MET A 55 -2.71 -20.42 1.46
N ALA A 56 -3.54 -20.75 0.48
CA ALA A 56 -4.80 -20.06 0.20
C ALA A 56 -6.00 -20.89 0.65
N VAL A 57 -6.99 -20.26 1.28
CA VAL A 57 -8.20 -20.92 1.78
C VAL A 57 -9.44 -20.13 1.39
N ASP A 58 -10.44 -20.80 0.85
CA ASP A 58 -11.81 -20.28 0.65
C ASP A 58 -12.80 -21.45 0.74
N ILE A 59 -14.02 -21.17 1.15
CA ILE A 59 -15.11 -22.16 1.15
C ILE A 59 -15.58 -22.47 -0.27
N ASN A 60 -15.34 -21.58 -1.22
CA ASN A 60 -15.78 -21.70 -2.60
C ASN A 60 -14.69 -22.27 -3.49
N GLU A 61 -14.92 -23.49 -4.00
CA GLU A 61 -14.00 -24.22 -4.88
C GLU A 61 -13.61 -23.42 -6.14
N GLU A 62 -14.55 -22.72 -6.77
CA GLU A 62 -14.26 -21.94 -7.98
C GLU A 62 -13.26 -20.81 -7.69
N ARG A 63 -13.33 -20.20 -6.50
CA ARG A 63 -12.36 -19.16 -6.09
C ARG A 63 -11.00 -19.74 -5.80
N VAL A 64 -10.94 -20.93 -5.18
CA VAL A 64 -9.70 -21.66 -4.94
C VAL A 64 -9.04 -22.01 -6.27
N ASN A 65 -9.77 -22.58 -7.21
CA ASN A 65 -9.23 -22.94 -8.53
C ASN A 65 -8.65 -21.73 -9.30
N LYS A 66 -9.23 -20.53 -9.14
CA LYS A 66 -8.74 -19.31 -9.80
C LYS A 66 -7.40 -18.79 -9.25
N VAL A 67 -6.97 -19.19 -8.07
CA VAL A 67 -5.71 -18.72 -7.47
C VAL A 67 -4.59 -19.75 -7.54
N LEU A 68 -4.86 -21.00 -7.90
CA LEU A 68 -3.85 -22.06 -8.01
C LEU A 68 -2.55 -21.65 -8.74
N PRO A 69 -2.59 -20.85 -9.82
CA PRO A 69 -1.36 -20.41 -10.50
C PRO A 69 -0.49 -19.43 -9.69
N PHE A 70 -1.01 -18.88 -8.59
CA PHE A 70 -0.37 -17.81 -7.82
C PHE A 70 -0.09 -18.19 -6.37
N VAL A 71 -0.29 -19.44 -5.98
CA VAL A 71 -0.14 -19.90 -4.60
C VAL A 71 0.64 -21.20 -4.53
N THR A 72 1.33 -21.42 -3.42
CA THR A 72 2.09 -22.65 -3.19
C THR A 72 1.15 -23.82 -2.92
N ASN A 73 0.14 -23.58 -2.08
CA ASN A 73 -0.90 -24.55 -1.75
C ASN A 73 -2.26 -23.86 -1.65
N ALA A 74 -3.33 -24.62 -1.86
CA ALA A 74 -4.68 -24.14 -1.65
C ALA A 74 -5.58 -25.22 -1.06
N GLN A 75 -6.51 -24.84 -0.21
CA GLN A 75 -7.50 -25.73 0.38
C GLN A 75 -8.90 -25.12 0.32
N ILE A 76 -9.89 -26.00 0.11
CA ILE A 76 -11.29 -25.66 0.25
C ILE A 76 -11.70 -25.99 1.69
N GLY A 77 -12.18 -25.00 2.43
CA GLY A 77 -12.60 -25.20 3.81
C GLY A 77 -13.27 -23.98 4.44
N ASN A 78 -13.95 -24.22 5.53
CA ASN A 78 -14.60 -23.18 6.31
C ASN A 78 -13.66 -22.67 7.40
N SER A 79 -13.26 -21.41 7.30
CA SER A 79 -12.34 -20.75 8.24
C SER A 79 -12.98 -20.41 9.61
N THR A 80 -14.27 -20.62 9.78
CA THR A 80 -14.93 -20.55 11.11
C THR A 80 -14.95 -21.89 11.84
N ASP A 81 -14.44 -22.93 11.21
CA ASP A 81 -14.25 -24.25 11.84
C ASP A 81 -12.85 -24.30 12.48
N ALA A 82 -12.84 -24.38 13.82
CA ALA A 82 -11.60 -24.39 14.60
C ALA A 82 -10.72 -25.61 14.31
N GLU A 83 -11.33 -26.81 14.12
CA GLU A 83 -10.60 -28.03 13.84
C GLU A 83 -9.94 -27.96 12.46
N PHE A 84 -10.65 -27.39 11.48
CA PHE A 84 -10.09 -27.14 10.14
C PHE A 84 -8.89 -26.18 10.23
N LEU A 85 -9.02 -25.05 10.91
CA LEU A 85 -7.91 -24.09 11.07
C LEU A 85 -6.72 -24.71 11.82
N ASP A 86 -6.95 -25.42 12.90
CA ASP A 86 -5.88 -26.08 13.67
C ASP A 86 -5.11 -27.08 12.80
N SER A 87 -5.80 -27.81 11.94
CA SER A 87 -5.19 -28.75 10.99
C SER A 87 -4.20 -28.11 10.00
N LEU A 88 -4.31 -26.80 9.77
CA LEU A 88 -3.39 -26.04 8.91
C LEU A 88 -2.07 -25.69 9.61
N GLY A 89 -1.99 -25.83 10.94
CA GLY A 89 -0.81 -25.50 11.72
C GLY A 89 -0.53 -23.99 11.76
N ILE A 90 -1.50 -23.22 12.23
CA ILE A 90 -1.54 -21.73 12.21
C ILE A 90 -0.24 -21.09 12.72
N GLY A 91 0.37 -21.62 13.79
CA GLY A 91 1.62 -21.11 14.35
C GLY A 91 2.84 -21.14 13.40
N ASN A 92 2.77 -21.88 12.30
CA ASN A 92 3.87 -21.97 11.32
C ASN A 92 3.86 -20.80 10.30
N PHE A 93 2.75 -20.09 10.19
CA PHE A 93 2.66 -18.93 9.29
C PHE A 93 3.25 -17.67 9.93
N ASP A 94 3.95 -16.89 9.12
CA ASP A 94 4.48 -15.59 9.55
C ASP A 94 3.40 -14.51 9.54
N ILE A 95 2.44 -14.62 8.61
CA ILE A 95 1.32 -13.69 8.43
C ILE A 95 0.06 -14.47 8.07
N CYS A 96 -1.05 -14.12 8.71
CA CYS A 96 -2.37 -14.59 8.35
C CYS A 96 -3.21 -13.40 7.84
N PHE A 97 -3.61 -13.44 6.58
CA PHE A 97 -4.53 -12.47 5.99
C PHE A 97 -5.95 -12.99 6.00
N VAL A 98 -6.88 -12.25 6.60
CA VAL A 98 -8.32 -12.48 6.52
C VAL A 98 -8.91 -11.47 5.53
N ALA A 99 -9.08 -11.91 4.28
CA ALA A 99 -9.58 -11.10 3.16
C ALA A 99 -11.05 -11.36 2.86
N ILE A 100 -11.81 -11.87 3.84
CA ILE A 100 -13.24 -12.13 3.74
C ILE A 100 -13.96 -10.78 3.62
N GLY A 101 -14.74 -10.61 2.56
CA GLY A 101 -15.60 -9.44 2.35
C GLY A 101 -17.05 -9.87 2.19
N GLY A 102 -17.98 -9.01 2.60
CA GLY A 102 -19.41 -9.27 2.50
C GLY A 102 -20.00 -10.11 3.65
N ASP A 103 -19.17 -10.80 4.42
CA ASP A 103 -19.58 -11.55 5.62
C ASP A 103 -18.67 -11.17 6.81
N PHE A 104 -19.13 -10.17 7.56
CA PHE A 104 -18.37 -9.64 8.67
C PHE A 104 -18.32 -10.61 9.85
N GLN A 105 -19.36 -11.39 10.08
CA GLN A 105 -19.38 -12.36 11.17
C GLN A 105 -18.29 -13.41 10.93
N ASN A 106 -18.25 -14.03 9.78
CA ASN A 106 -17.22 -15.01 9.44
C ASN A 106 -15.81 -14.41 9.46
N SER A 107 -15.64 -13.16 9.04
CA SER A 107 -14.36 -12.45 9.14
C SER A 107 -13.91 -12.26 10.59
N LEU A 108 -14.84 -11.90 11.49
CA LEU A 108 -14.56 -11.68 12.90
C LEU A 108 -14.23 -13.01 13.61
N GLU A 109 -15.04 -14.03 13.40
CA GLU A 109 -14.82 -15.38 13.98
C GLU A 109 -13.47 -15.95 13.52
N THR A 110 -13.20 -15.92 12.22
CA THR A 110 -11.91 -16.35 11.67
C THR A 110 -10.74 -15.59 12.30
N THR A 111 -10.86 -14.27 12.45
CA THR A 111 -9.81 -13.43 13.06
C THR A 111 -9.54 -13.84 14.51
N SER A 112 -10.59 -14.07 15.31
CA SER A 112 -10.46 -14.52 16.69
C SER A 112 -9.80 -15.90 16.77
N LEU A 113 -10.31 -16.87 16.03
CA LEU A 113 -9.78 -18.23 15.99
C LEU A 113 -8.29 -18.29 15.60
N LEU A 114 -7.88 -17.52 14.58
CA LEU A 114 -6.48 -17.46 14.20
C LEU A 114 -5.59 -16.98 15.35
N LYS A 115 -6.07 -16.01 16.12
CA LYS A 115 -5.31 -15.48 17.27
C LYS A 115 -5.24 -16.49 18.41
N GLU A 116 -6.35 -17.17 18.70
CA GLU A 116 -6.44 -18.23 19.70
C GLU A 116 -5.53 -19.43 19.34
N LEU A 117 -5.40 -19.76 18.04
CA LEU A 117 -4.52 -20.82 17.52
C LEU A 117 -3.06 -20.36 17.38
N GLY A 118 -2.69 -19.18 17.88
CA GLY A 118 -1.31 -18.72 17.96
C GLY A 118 -0.75 -18.07 16.70
N ALA A 119 -1.60 -17.47 15.86
CA ALA A 119 -1.11 -16.68 14.72
C ALA A 119 -0.19 -15.55 15.17
N LYS A 120 0.98 -15.43 14.54
CA LYS A 120 1.99 -14.41 14.87
C LYS A 120 1.54 -13.00 14.50
N LEU A 121 0.94 -12.85 13.33
CA LEU A 121 0.44 -11.60 12.79
C LEU A 121 -0.84 -11.82 12.01
N VAL A 122 -1.95 -11.27 12.49
CA VAL A 122 -3.25 -11.33 11.81
C VAL A 122 -3.59 -9.97 11.21
N ILE A 123 -3.82 -9.96 9.91
CA ILE A 123 -4.22 -8.77 9.15
C ILE A 123 -5.60 -9.01 8.57
N SER A 124 -6.61 -8.25 9.00
CA SER A 124 -7.99 -8.45 8.59
C SER A 124 -8.50 -7.30 7.72
N ARG A 125 -9.37 -7.62 6.76
CA ARG A 125 -10.02 -6.62 5.91
C ARG A 125 -11.28 -6.10 6.58
N ALA A 126 -11.43 -4.77 6.60
CA ALA A 126 -12.67 -4.08 6.94
C ALA A 126 -13.31 -3.45 5.71
N GLU A 127 -14.63 -3.29 5.74
CA GLU A 127 -15.43 -2.56 4.75
C GLU A 127 -16.17 -1.37 5.37
N ARG A 128 -16.10 -1.21 6.72
CA ARG A 128 -16.72 -0.12 7.48
C ARG A 128 -15.86 0.24 8.70
N ASP A 129 -15.91 1.50 9.11
CA ASP A 129 -15.14 1.99 10.29
C ASP A 129 -15.46 1.23 11.59
N VAL A 130 -16.71 0.79 11.76
CA VAL A 130 -17.10 0.01 12.94
C VAL A 130 -16.47 -1.38 12.93
N GLN A 131 -16.34 -2.01 11.74
CA GLN A 131 -15.70 -3.32 11.60
C GLN A 131 -14.22 -3.25 11.96
N GLU A 132 -13.50 -2.19 11.53
CA GLU A 132 -12.11 -1.96 11.89
C GLU A 132 -11.91 -2.02 13.41
N LYS A 133 -12.76 -1.32 14.17
CA LYS A 133 -12.70 -1.32 15.64
C LYS A 133 -12.96 -2.70 16.24
N PHE A 134 -13.92 -3.43 15.70
CA PHE A 134 -14.24 -4.78 16.21
C PHE A 134 -13.13 -5.78 15.89
N LEU A 135 -12.60 -5.77 14.67
CA LEU A 135 -11.51 -6.65 14.28
C LEU A 135 -10.26 -6.45 15.14
N LEU A 136 -9.86 -5.20 15.39
CA LEU A 136 -8.73 -4.89 16.28
C LEU A 136 -8.98 -5.38 17.72
N ARG A 137 -10.21 -5.26 18.23
CA ARG A 137 -10.55 -5.74 19.59
C ARG A 137 -10.62 -7.26 19.70
N ASN A 138 -10.86 -7.95 18.60
CA ASN A 138 -11.03 -9.41 18.56
C ASN A 138 -9.83 -10.13 17.94
N GLY A 139 -8.65 -9.54 17.97
CA GLY A 139 -7.40 -10.24 17.69
C GLY A 139 -6.70 -9.89 16.39
N ALA A 140 -7.24 -9.02 15.55
CA ALA A 140 -6.46 -8.48 14.43
C ALA A 140 -5.33 -7.60 14.96
N ASP A 141 -4.10 -7.86 14.53
CA ASP A 141 -2.95 -7.00 14.84
C ASP A 141 -2.97 -5.75 13.94
N LYS A 142 -3.50 -5.89 12.73
CA LYS A 142 -3.69 -4.80 11.77
C LYS A 142 -4.98 -4.98 10.99
N VAL A 143 -5.55 -3.86 10.57
CA VAL A 143 -6.72 -3.85 9.70
C VAL A 143 -6.41 -3.05 8.44
N VAL A 144 -6.82 -3.59 7.31
CA VAL A 144 -6.76 -2.93 6.00
C VAL A 144 -8.18 -2.60 5.55
N TYR A 145 -8.40 -1.35 5.20
CA TYR A 145 -9.68 -0.87 4.66
C TYR A 145 -9.44 -0.27 3.27
N PRO A 146 -9.41 -1.12 2.21
CA PRO A 146 -8.97 -0.72 0.88
C PRO A 146 -9.81 0.41 0.29
N GLU A 147 -11.12 0.34 0.43
CA GLU A 147 -12.03 1.33 -0.15
C GLU A 147 -11.80 2.72 0.47
N LYS A 148 -11.61 2.82 1.78
CA LYS A 148 -11.33 4.07 2.48
C LYS A 148 -9.96 4.64 2.09
N GLN A 149 -8.93 3.78 2.02
CA GLN A 149 -7.58 4.18 1.67
C GLN A 149 -7.51 4.69 0.22
N VAL A 150 -8.10 3.94 -0.72
CA VAL A 150 -8.14 4.32 -2.14
C VAL A 150 -9.02 5.55 -2.36
N ALA A 151 -10.17 5.68 -1.67
CA ALA A 151 -11.02 6.86 -1.77
C ALA A 151 -10.29 8.13 -1.29
N LYS A 152 -9.58 8.05 -0.14
CA LYS A 152 -8.76 9.15 0.36
C LYS A 152 -7.68 9.55 -0.66
N TRP A 153 -6.93 8.57 -1.15
CA TRP A 153 -5.89 8.80 -2.16
C TRP A 153 -6.47 9.43 -3.43
N ALA A 154 -7.56 8.86 -3.98
CA ALA A 154 -8.18 9.36 -5.19
C ALA A 154 -8.74 10.79 -5.01
N SER A 155 -9.35 11.07 -3.86
CA SER A 155 -9.86 12.41 -3.56
C SER A 155 -8.75 13.45 -3.60
N ILE A 156 -7.62 13.19 -2.95
CA ILE A 156 -6.49 14.14 -2.93
C ILE A 156 -5.85 14.25 -4.32
N ARG A 157 -5.63 13.10 -4.99
CA ARG A 157 -4.94 13.05 -6.28
C ARG A 157 -5.68 13.74 -7.42
N TYR A 158 -7.02 13.69 -7.41
CA TYR A 158 -7.83 14.16 -8.53
C TYR A 158 -8.65 15.42 -8.25
N THR A 159 -8.51 16.03 -7.08
CA THR A 159 -9.17 17.32 -6.78
C THR A 159 -8.35 18.52 -7.22
N ASP A 160 -7.05 18.34 -7.46
CA ASP A 160 -6.17 19.41 -7.92
C ASP A 160 -5.30 18.93 -9.08
N ASP A 161 -5.25 19.72 -10.15
CA ASP A 161 -4.51 19.38 -11.37
C ASP A 161 -2.99 19.41 -11.16
N HIS A 162 -2.51 20.15 -10.16
CA HIS A 162 -1.08 20.28 -9.84
C HIS A 162 -0.54 19.13 -8.99
N ILE A 163 -1.40 18.35 -8.32
CA ILE A 163 -1.00 17.16 -7.57
C ILE A 163 -0.95 15.97 -8.54
N LEU A 164 0.24 15.45 -8.79
CA LEU A 164 0.42 14.27 -9.63
C LEU A 164 0.36 12.97 -8.85
N ASP A 165 0.85 12.97 -7.62
CA ASP A 165 0.74 11.83 -6.70
C ASP A 165 0.90 12.27 -5.24
N TYR A 166 0.49 11.38 -4.31
CA TYR A 166 0.54 11.65 -2.89
C TYR A 166 0.72 10.37 -2.09
N MET A 167 1.57 10.42 -1.07
CA MET A 167 1.80 9.34 -0.13
C MET A 167 1.78 9.87 1.31
N GLU A 168 0.89 9.34 2.14
CA GLU A 168 0.82 9.65 3.56
C GLU A 168 2.01 9.00 4.30
N VAL A 169 2.74 9.79 5.08
CA VAL A 169 3.85 9.31 5.92
C VAL A 169 3.34 9.06 7.35
N ASP A 170 2.57 9.99 7.88
CA ASP A 170 1.88 9.87 9.17
C ASP A 170 0.57 10.70 9.18
N ALA A 171 -0.04 10.89 10.34
CA ALA A 171 -1.30 11.60 10.48
C ALA A 171 -1.27 13.07 10.00
N SER A 172 -0.09 13.70 9.92
CA SER A 172 0.10 15.12 9.60
C SER A 172 1.03 15.34 8.41
N HIS A 173 1.92 14.42 8.11
CA HIS A 173 2.94 14.58 7.07
C HIS A 173 2.67 13.68 5.86
N ALA A 174 2.94 14.23 4.68
CA ALA A 174 2.83 13.50 3.43
C ALA A 174 3.93 13.90 2.44
N ILE A 175 4.19 13.00 1.50
CA ILE A 175 4.99 13.30 0.32
C ILE A 175 4.03 13.56 -0.84
N PHE A 176 4.24 14.66 -1.54
CA PHE A 176 3.49 15.01 -2.74
C PHE A 176 4.44 15.06 -3.93
N GLU A 177 3.99 14.55 -5.06
CA GLU A 177 4.55 14.89 -6.37
C GLU A 177 3.70 16.03 -6.94
N VAL A 178 4.31 17.19 -7.13
CA VAL A 178 3.65 18.39 -7.66
C VAL A 178 4.40 18.95 -8.84
N GLU A 179 3.68 19.57 -9.77
CA GLU A 179 4.32 20.32 -10.84
C GLU A 179 5.10 21.51 -10.28
N VAL A 180 6.22 21.85 -10.91
CA VAL A 180 6.96 23.07 -10.55
C VAL A 180 6.10 24.29 -10.87
N PRO A 181 5.75 25.12 -9.86
CA PRO A 181 4.98 26.32 -10.11
C PRO A 181 5.67 27.25 -11.13
N TYR A 182 4.89 27.89 -11.99
CA TYR A 182 5.44 28.77 -13.03
C TYR A 182 6.40 29.83 -12.47
N GLU A 183 6.09 30.37 -11.29
CA GLU A 183 6.90 31.39 -10.61
C GLU A 183 8.24 30.87 -10.09
N TRP A 184 8.42 29.56 -10.03
CA TRP A 184 9.66 28.91 -9.57
C TRP A 184 10.59 28.52 -10.71
N ILE A 185 10.11 28.56 -11.93
CA ILE A 185 10.89 28.21 -13.12
C ILE A 185 12.11 29.14 -13.23
N GLY A 186 13.29 28.55 -13.43
CA GLY A 186 14.57 29.25 -13.49
C GLY A 186 15.16 29.67 -12.15
N LYS A 187 14.43 29.47 -11.03
CA LYS A 187 14.97 29.74 -9.70
C LYS A 187 15.67 28.52 -9.12
N THR A 188 16.62 28.75 -8.22
CA THR A 188 17.29 27.71 -7.47
C THR A 188 16.50 27.34 -6.23
N VAL A 189 16.61 26.07 -5.79
CA VAL A 189 15.98 25.58 -4.55
C VAL A 189 16.39 26.44 -3.35
N GLY A 190 17.67 26.80 -3.24
CA GLY A 190 18.17 27.68 -2.18
C GLY A 190 17.59 29.09 -2.24
N GLY A 191 17.43 29.65 -3.46
CA GLY A 191 16.85 30.99 -3.63
C GLY A 191 15.39 31.09 -3.27
N LEU A 192 14.63 29.99 -3.40
CA LEU A 192 13.22 29.90 -2.99
C LEU A 192 13.04 29.87 -1.48
N ASP A 193 14.02 29.32 -0.75
CA ASP A 193 14.04 29.21 0.73
C ASP A 193 12.77 28.55 1.30
N ILE A 194 12.24 27.53 0.61
CA ILE A 194 10.97 26.88 0.89
C ILE A 194 11.00 26.22 2.26
N ARG A 195 12.13 25.61 2.61
CA ARG A 195 12.30 24.93 3.88
C ARG A 195 12.10 25.87 5.08
N ARG A 196 12.64 27.09 5.02
CA ARG A 196 12.52 28.07 6.11
C ARG A 196 11.14 28.76 6.12
N LYS A 197 10.54 28.96 4.93
CA LYS A 197 9.26 29.66 4.81
C LYS A 197 8.07 28.78 5.16
N TYR A 198 8.10 27.51 4.79
CA TYR A 198 6.95 26.61 4.86
C TYR A 198 7.21 25.31 5.61
N ASP A 199 8.44 25.05 6.07
CA ASP A 199 8.87 23.77 6.67
C ASP A 199 8.65 22.57 5.74
N ILE A 200 8.90 22.77 4.44
CA ILE A 200 8.77 21.77 3.39
C ILE A 200 10.15 21.40 2.84
N ASN A 201 10.42 20.11 2.71
CA ASN A 201 11.65 19.62 2.10
C ASN A 201 11.39 19.13 0.67
N ILE A 202 12.21 19.56 -0.29
CA ILE A 202 12.25 18.97 -1.63
C ILE A 202 13.15 17.74 -1.56
N LEU A 203 12.56 16.56 -1.80
CA LEU A 203 13.26 15.27 -1.75
C LEU A 203 13.90 14.91 -3.09
N ALA A 204 13.22 15.25 -4.18
CA ALA A 204 13.67 14.93 -5.53
C ALA A 204 13.10 15.91 -6.55
N VAL A 205 13.76 15.99 -7.69
CA VAL A 205 13.26 16.65 -8.90
C VAL A 205 13.16 15.60 -10.00
N LYS A 206 12.05 15.59 -10.74
CA LYS A 206 11.81 14.65 -11.83
C LYS A 206 11.67 15.43 -13.13
N ASN A 207 12.55 15.12 -14.08
CA ASN A 207 12.59 15.72 -15.39
C ASN A 207 12.37 14.63 -16.45
N GLU A 208 11.43 14.81 -17.37
CA GLU A 208 11.17 13.88 -18.47
C GLU A 208 11.03 12.40 -18.02
N GLY A 209 10.55 12.18 -16.79
CA GLY A 209 10.38 10.84 -16.20
C GLY A 209 11.59 10.32 -15.40
N GLU A 210 12.74 10.98 -15.47
CA GLU A 210 13.91 10.64 -14.67
C GLU A 210 13.92 11.37 -13.32
N VAL A 211 14.10 10.61 -12.24
CA VAL A 211 14.10 11.13 -10.86
C VAL A 211 15.54 11.39 -10.42
N SER A 212 15.84 12.62 -10.06
CA SER A 212 17.10 13.02 -9.41
C SER A 212 16.85 13.27 -7.93
N ILE A 213 17.50 12.49 -7.07
CA ILE A 213 17.50 12.67 -5.60
C ILE A 213 18.62 13.59 -5.12
N ALA A 214 19.56 13.96 -6.00
CA ALA A 214 20.69 14.85 -5.69
C ALA A 214 20.23 16.32 -5.72
N VAL A 215 19.33 16.70 -4.82
CA VAL A 215 18.82 18.07 -4.70
C VAL A 215 19.77 18.88 -3.82
N SER A 216 20.24 20.01 -4.33
CA SER A 216 21.12 20.95 -3.62
C SER A 216 20.53 22.36 -3.65
N PRO A 217 21.02 23.30 -2.84
CA PRO A 217 20.59 24.70 -2.93
C PRO A 217 20.77 25.33 -4.31
N ASN A 218 21.71 24.82 -5.12
CA ASN A 218 22.00 25.30 -6.47
C ASN A 218 21.17 24.60 -7.55
N THR A 219 20.34 23.60 -7.20
CA THR A 219 19.48 22.92 -8.16
C THR A 219 18.46 23.91 -8.74
N VAL A 220 18.49 24.08 -10.05
CA VAL A 220 17.56 24.96 -10.79
C VAL A 220 16.31 24.18 -11.16
N LEU A 221 15.15 24.75 -10.89
CA LEU A 221 13.85 24.18 -11.29
C LEU A 221 13.52 24.63 -12.73
N ILE A 222 13.13 23.66 -13.56
CA ILE A 222 12.85 23.91 -14.99
C ILE A 222 11.38 23.68 -15.32
N ALA A 223 10.93 24.28 -16.42
CA ALA A 223 9.56 24.09 -16.90
C ALA A 223 9.27 22.63 -17.25
N GLY A 224 8.07 22.15 -16.93
CA GLY A 224 7.65 20.77 -17.21
C GLY A 224 8.25 19.72 -16.28
N SER A 225 9.06 20.12 -15.30
CA SER A 225 9.53 19.21 -14.25
C SER A 225 8.52 19.12 -13.11
N THR A 226 8.62 18.02 -12.35
CA THR A 226 7.88 17.82 -11.09
C THR A 226 8.83 17.70 -9.93
N ILE A 227 8.37 17.99 -8.74
CA ILE A 227 9.13 17.88 -7.50
C ILE A 227 8.40 16.99 -6.49
N LEU A 228 9.19 16.17 -5.80
CA LEU A 228 8.70 15.45 -4.63
C LEU A 228 8.99 16.29 -3.38
N VAL A 229 7.95 16.63 -2.66
CA VAL A 229 8.03 17.45 -1.46
C VAL A 229 7.48 16.72 -0.25
N LEU A 230 8.19 16.79 0.88
CA LEU A 230 7.77 16.27 2.18
C LEU A 230 7.47 17.43 3.11
N GLY A 231 6.32 17.39 3.75
CA GLY A 231 5.94 18.37 4.77
C GLY A 231 4.57 18.08 5.39
N ASP A 232 4.15 18.96 6.30
CA ASP A 232 2.78 18.97 6.81
C ASP A 232 1.78 19.26 5.67
N TYR A 233 0.66 18.55 5.67
CA TYR A 233 -0.36 18.67 4.63
C TYR A 233 -0.83 20.12 4.42
N LYS A 234 -1.10 20.86 5.52
CA LYS A 234 -1.55 22.24 5.45
C LYS A 234 -0.46 23.19 4.94
N ALA A 235 0.80 22.91 5.30
CA ALA A 235 1.94 23.68 4.83
C ALA A 235 2.13 23.52 3.31
N ILE A 236 1.98 22.28 2.81
CA ILE A 236 2.03 21.99 1.38
C ILE A 236 0.88 22.67 0.65
N GLN A 237 -0.35 22.55 1.15
CA GLN A 237 -1.51 23.26 0.57
C GLN A 237 -1.27 24.77 0.48
N LYS A 238 -0.77 25.37 1.56
CA LYS A 238 -0.47 26.80 1.60
C LYS A 238 0.64 27.21 0.62
N CYS A 239 1.67 26.38 0.48
CA CYS A 239 2.82 26.66 -0.36
C CYS A 239 2.50 26.59 -1.85
N PHE A 240 1.67 25.61 -2.23
CA PHE A 240 1.34 25.35 -3.64
C PHE A 240 -0.04 25.85 -4.04
N HIS A 241 -0.80 26.43 -3.11
CA HIS A 241 -2.16 26.97 -3.30
C HIS A 241 -3.16 25.88 -3.79
N ILE A 242 -3.05 24.67 -3.25
CA ILE A 242 -3.83 23.48 -3.58
C ILE A 242 -4.79 23.09 -2.44
#